data_8d9f0ca2820a865c20766f2f7cf9f82e
#
_entry.id   8d9f0ca2820a865c20766f2f7cf9f82e
#
_cell.length_a   1.000
_cell.length_b   1.000
_cell.length_c   1.000
_cell.angle_alpha   90.00
_cell.angle_beta   90.00
_cell.angle_gamma   90.00
#
_symmetry.space_group_name_H-M   'P 1'
#
loop_
_entity.id
_entity.type
_entity.pdbx_description
1 polymer ?
#
loop_
_entity_poly.entity_id
_entity_poly.type
_entity_poly.pdbx_seq_one_letter_code
_entity_poly.pdbx_strand_id
1 'polypeptide(L)'
;MRSKQLCKWDIYNEGGDTAWYDAQADGDVYAGKVYYKYKGTIAEGGTVNLKAGTKGIAGYAFLDQINLTGIEIPDSVTNIGDYAFVGCEKLNKVTVPASVTKIGEKALGYLTSGKGGQAYKLEGFTIRGVAGSAAEKYAKENEFNFEAYTPEYIRGDVDADRKVSIGDVRMTLRSICKKAELNGTQKLAADVEKDGTVDIKDLRKILRYVCGKIEYL
;
A
#
# COMPACT_ATOMS: atom_id res chain seq x y z
N MET A 1 -11.67 -12.61 -24.21
CA MET A 1 -12.27 -12.97 -22.92
C MET A 1 -11.92 -11.86 -21.93
N ARG A 2 -12.92 -11.09 -21.48
CA ARG A 2 -12.70 -9.97 -20.55
C ARG A 2 -12.43 -10.57 -19.18
N SER A 3 -11.26 -10.31 -18.59
CA SER A 3 -10.96 -10.60 -17.21
C SER A 3 -11.97 -9.83 -16.36
N LYS A 4 -12.95 -10.51 -15.77
CA LYS A 4 -13.79 -9.94 -14.72
C LYS A 4 -12.86 -9.52 -13.60
N GLN A 5 -12.86 -8.24 -13.33
CA GLN A 5 -12.19 -7.62 -12.20
C GLN A 5 -12.86 -8.18 -10.94
N LEU A 6 -12.23 -9.19 -10.35
CA LEU A 6 -12.61 -9.77 -9.05
C LEU A 6 -12.25 -8.74 -7.95
N CYS A 7 -13.02 -7.68 -7.91
CA CYS A 7 -13.01 -6.73 -6.82
C CYS A 7 -14.38 -6.76 -6.19
N LYS A 8 -14.42 -7.02 -4.93
CA LYS A 8 -15.55 -6.87 -4.01
C LYS A 8 -16.36 -8.13 -3.69
N TRP A 9 -16.41 -8.41 -2.40
CA TRP A 9 -17.51 -9.05 -1.66
C TRP A 9 -18.00 -10.45 -2.08
N ASP A 10 -17.94 -10.81 -3.36
CA ASP A 10 -18.68 -11.92 -3.91
C ASP A 10 -18.12 -13.31 -3.53
N ILE A 11 -16.91 -13.36 -3.00
CA ILE A 11 -16.24 -14.64 -2.68
C ILE A 11 -16.55 -15.11 -1.25
N TYR A 12 -17.02 -14.21 -0.36
CA TYR A 12 -17.22 -14.56 1.05
C TYR A 12 -18.67 -14.86 1.44
N ASN A 13 -19.67 -14.40 0.68
CA ASN A 13 -21.08 -14.47 1.10
C ASN A 13 -22.05 -15.28 0.24
N GLU A 14 -21.69 -15.66 -0.99
CA GLU A 14 -22.63 -16.39 -1.86
C GLU A 14 -21.91 -17.47 -2.69
N GLY A 15 -21.42 -18.54 -2.06
CA GLY A 15 -21.05 -19.76 -2.81
C GLY A 15 -20.14 -19.56 -4.02
N GLY A 16 -19.32 -18.50 -4.02
CA GLY A 16 -18.29 -18.30 -5.02
C GLY A 16 -17.36 -19.49 -5.03
N ASP A 17 -16.87 -19.85 -6.22
CA ASP A 17 -16.00 -21.00 -6.44
C ASP A 17 -14.76 -20.94 -5.51
N THR A 18 -14.86 -21.54 -4.32
CA THR A 18 -13.75 -21.65 -3.36
C THR A 18 -12.72 -22.65 -3.81
N ALA A 19 -13.03 -23.47 -4.83
CA ALA A 19 -12.17 -24.55 -5.31
C ALA A 19 -10.79 -24.03 -5.71
N TRP A 20 -10.72 -22.86 -6.34
CA TRP A 20 -9.44 -22.24 -6.64
C TRP A 20 -8.62 -21.91 -5.38
N TYR A 21 -9.26 -21.33 -4.37
CA TYR A 21 -8.58 -20.97 -3.12
C TYR A 21 -8.21 -22.23 -2.33
N ASP A 22 -9.11 -23.20 -2.28
CA ASP A 22 -8.90 -24.45 -1.55
C ASP A 22 -7.75 -25.27 -2.13
N ALA A 23 -7.52 -25.16 -3.44
CA ALA A 23 -6.39 -25.78 -4.14
C ALA A 23 -5.04 -25.08 -3.91
N GLN A 24 -5.00 -23.89 -3.30
CA GLN A 24 -3.74 -23.21 -3.00
C GLN A 24 -3.02 -23.89 -1.82
N ALA A 25 -1.69 -23.84 -1.81
CA ALA A 25 -0.89 -24.23 -0.66
C ALA A 25 -1.12 -23.26 0.53
N ASP A 26 -0.81 -23.70 1.74
CA ASP A 26 -0.80 -22.83 2.91
C ASP A 26 0.25 -21.73 2.76
N GLY A 27 -0.03 -20.56 3.32
CA GLY A 27 0.82 -19.36 3.22
C GLY A 27 0.18 -18.25 2.38
N ASP A 28 1.03 -17.51 1.68
CA ASP A 28 0.66 -16.32 0.91
C ASP A 28 -0.07 -16.67 -0.39
N VAL A 29 -1.35 -16.37 -0.47
CA VAL A 29 -2.16 -16.57 -1.68
C VAL A 29 -2.34 -15.25 -2.43
N TYR A 30 -2.03 -15.28 -3.71
CA TYR A 30 -2.15 -14.14 -4.62
C TYR A 30 -3.16 -14.41 -5.74
N ALA A 31 -3.99 -13.43 -6.06
CA ALA A 31 -4.80 -13.39 -7.27
C ALA A 31 -4.20 -12.33 -8.21
N GLY A 32 -3.32 -12.75 -9.12
CA GLY A 32 -2.55 -11.86 -9.97
C GLY A 32 -1.63 -10.93 -9.16
N LYS A 33 -1.88 -9.61 -9.20
CA LYS A 33 -1.13 -8.60 -8.44
C LYS A 33 -1.81 -8.19 -7.13
N VAL A 34 -2.81 -8.92 -6.69
CA VAL A 34 -3.50 -8.67 -5.43
C VAL A 34 -3.13 -9.75 -4.43
N TYR A 35 -2.68 -9.34 -3.24
CA TYR A 35 -2.58 -10.25 -2.10
C TYR A 35 -3.98 -10.60 -1.67
N TYR A 36 -4.37 -11.85 -1.90
CA TYR A 36 -5.74 -12.29 -1.70
C TYR A 36 -6.00 -12.69 -0.25
N LYS A 37 -5.21 -13.62 0.27
CA LYS A 37 -5.38 -14.11 1.65
C LYS A 37 -4.14 -14.89 2.12
N TYR A 38 -3.90 -14.89 3.43
CA TYR A 38 -3.03 -15.89 4.06
C TYR A 38 -3.84 -17.15 4.32
N LYS A 39 -3.39 -18.29 3.76
CA LYS A 39 -4.04 -19.58 3.98
C LYS A 39 -3.36 -20.31 5.14
N GLY A 40 -4.15 -20.82 6.08
CA GLY A 40 -3.63 -21.40 7.32
C GLY A 40 -3.39 -20.36 8.41
N THR A 41 -2.49 -20.66 9.33
CA THR A 41 -2.18 -19.82 10.49
C THR A 41 -0.71 -19.41 10.47
N ILE A 42 -0.45 -18.12 10.64
CA ILE A 42 0.90 -17.59 10.78
C ILE A 42 1.51 -18.10 12.08
N ALA A 43 2.78 -18.55 12.02
CA ALA A 43 3.50 -19.01 13.20
C ALA A 43 3.68 -17.87 14.23
N GLU A 44 3.90 -18.22 15.50
CA GLU A 44 4.10 -17.23 16.55
C GLU A 44 5.26 -16.27 16.23
N GLY A 45 5.01 -14.96 16.38
CA GLY A 45 5.99 -13.92 16.05
C GLY A 45 6.23 -13.74 14.54
N GLY A 46 5.39 -14.36 13.70
CA GLY A 46 5.58 -14.33 12.26
C GLY A 46 5.39 -12.94 11.65
N THR A 47 6.15 -12.69 10.60
CA THR A 47 6.07 -11.48 9.77
C THR A 47 5.77 -11.88 8.32
N VAL A 48 5.12 -10.99 7.58
CA VAL A 48 4.81 -11.21 6.17
C VAL A 48 5.41 -10.08 5.32
N ASN A 49 6.13 -10.47 4.28
CA ASN A 49 6.71 -9.54 3.31
C ASN A 49 5.97 -9.71 1.99
N LEU A 50 5.17 -8.72 1.62
CA LEU A 50 4.43 -8.78 0.36
C LEU A 50 5.37 -8.70 -0.85
N LYS A 51 5.06 -9.46 -1.89
CA LYS A 51 5.87 -9.48 -3.12
C LYS A 51 5.92 -8.09 -3.76
N ALA A 52 7.10 -7.70 -4.25
CA ALA A 52 7.26 -6.50 -5.06
C ALA A 52 6.30 -6.54 -6.26
N GLY A 53 5.68 -5.39 -6.59
CA GLY A 53 4.67 -5.30 -7.65
C GLY A 53 3.24 -5.63 -7.21
N THR A 54 3.01 -6.03 -5.95
CA THR A 54 1.65 -6.15 -5.38
C THR A 54 0.93 -4.81 -5.47
N LYS A 55 -0.29 -4.81 -6.03
CA LYS A 55 -1.08 -3.58 -6.25
C LYS A 55 -2.16 -3.35 -5.19
N GLY A 56 -2.56 -4.37 -4.49
CA GLY A 56 -3.58 -4.26 -3.46
C GLY A 56 -3.56 -5.41 -2.47
N ILE A 57 -4.14 -5.17 -1.31
CA ILE A 57 -4.43 -6.16 -0.29
C ILE A 57 -5.94 -6.32 -0.27
N ALA A 58 -6.43 -7.54 -0.44
CA ALA A 58 -7.88 -7.82 -0.45
C ALA A 58 -8.51 -7.62 0.93
N GLY A 59 -9.83 -7.48 0.95
CA GLY A 59 -10.58 -7.51 2.21
C GLY A 59 -10.40 -8.85 2.92
N TYR A 60 -10.32 -8.80 4.25
CA TYR A 60 -10.12 -9.99 5.10
C TYR A 60 -8.85 -10.81 4.79
N ALA A 61 -7.85 -10.20 4.14
CA ALA A 61 -6.64 -10.91 3.70
C ALA A 61 -5.88 -11.58 4.84
N PHE A 62 -5.87 -10.97 6.02
CA PHE A 62 -5.22 -11.45 7.23
C PHE A 62 -6.21 -11.67 8.38
N LEU A 63 -7.47 -12.00 8.08
CA LEU A 63 -8.49 -12.23 9.08
C LEU A 63 -8.01 -13.25 10.14
N ASP A 64 -8.09 -12.84 11.42
CA ASP A 64 -7.76 -13.66 12.59
C ASP A 64 -6.34 -14.26 12.59
N GLN A 65 -5.39 -13.60 11.91
CA GLN A 65 -3.98 -13.95 11.99
C GLN A 65 -3.37 -13.39 13.30
N ILE A 66 -3.79 -13.99 14.44
CA ILE A 66 -3.47 -13.52 15.80
C ILE A 66 -1.96 -13.43 16.08
N ASN A 67 -1.16 -14.23 15.39
CA ASN A 67 0.28 -14.32 15.58
C ASN A 67 1.08 -13.39 14.66
N LEU A 68 0.44 -12.68 13.74
CA LEU A 68 1.10 -11.70 12.86
C LEU A 68 1.63 -10.54 13.71
N THR A 69 2.94 -10.33 13.71
CA THR A 69 3.60 -9.24 14.46
C THR A 69 4.07 -8.11 13.57
N GLY A 70 4.25 -8.36 12.28
CA GLY A 70 4.73 -7.36 11.35
C GLY A 70 4.37 -7.67 9.91
N ILE A 71 4.22 -6.61 9.12
CA ILE A 71 4.00 -6.72 7.68
C ILE A 71 4.81 -5.66 6.96
N GLU A 72 5.45 -6.06 5.86
CA GLU A 72 6.11 -5.16 4.93
C GLU A 72 5.24 -4.97 3.69
N ILE A 73 4.74 -3.74 3.52
CA ILE A 73 3.85 -3.34 2.42
C ILE A 73 4.71 -2.56 1.40
N PRO A 74 4.93 -3.09 0.18
CA PRO A 74 5.75 -2.41 -0.81
C PRO A 74 5.07 -1.17 -1.39
N ASP A 75 5.88 -0.22 -1.88
CA ASP A 75 5.42 1.04 -2.50
C ASP A 75 4.59 0.86 -3.77
N SER A 76 4.45 -0.36 -4.25
CA SER A 76 3.56 -0.68 -5.37
C SER A 76 2.09 -0.84 -4.98
N VAL A 77 1.79 -0.98 -3.66
CA VAL A 77 0.42 -1.14 -3.14
C VAL A 77 -0.31 0.20 -3.15
N THR A 78 -1.50 0.23 -3.74
CA THR A 78 -2.33 1.44 -3.85
C THR A 78 -3.60 1.39 -3.01
N ASN A 79 -4.02 0.19 -2.59
CA ASN A 79 -5.23 0.03 -1.78
C ASN A 79 -5.12 -1.12 -0.79
N ILE A 80 -5.74 -0.93 0.38
CA ILE A 80 -5.95 -1.94 1.41
C ILE A 80 -7.46 -2.12 1.54
N GLY A 81 -7.95 -3.35 1.44
CA GLY A 81 -9.37 -3.69 1.46
C GLY A 81 -9.99 -3.61 2.86
N ASP A 82 -11.31 -3.68 2.91
CA ASP A 82 -12.08 -3.63 4.15
C ASP A 82 -11.71 -4.82 5.06
N TYR A 83 -11.54 -4.57 6.37
CA TYR A 83 -11.23 -5.59 7.37
C TYR A 83 -9.94 -6.40 7.08
N ALA A 84 -9.03 -5.88 6.28
CA ALA A 84 -7.87 -6.64 5.79
C ALA A 84 -7.03 -7.26 6.91
N PHE A 85 -6.88 -6.59 8.05
CA PHE A 85 -6.08 -7.04 9.20
C PHE A 85 -6.92 -7.18 10.48
N VAL A 86 -8.23 -7.38 10.36
CA VAL A 86 -9.06 -7.55 11.52
C VAL A 86 -8.71 -8.86 12.26
N GLY A 87 -8.61 -8.79 13.59
CA GLY A 87 -8.24 -9.95 14.42
C GLY A 87 -6.73 -10.23 14.48
N CYS A 88 -5.88 -9.33 13.97
CA CYS A 88 -4.42 -9.44 14.11
C CYS A 88 -3.97 -8.88 15.46
N GLU A 89 -4.15 -9.68 16.53
CA GLU A 89 -3.99 -9.22 17.93
C GLU A 89 -2.58 -8.73 18.28
N LYS A 90 -1.55 -9.32 17.66
CA LYS A 90 -0.14 -9.00 17.95
C LYS A 90 0.44 -7.92 16.99
N LEU A 91 -0.34 -7.46 16.01
CA LEU A 91 0.09 -6.44 15.06
C LEU A 91 -0.14 -5.04 15.63
N ASN A 92 0.80 -4.55 16.44
CA ASN A 92 0.66 -3.27 17.15
C ASN A 92 1.01 -2.04 16.31
N LYS A 93 1.71 -2.24 15.19
CA LYS A 93 2.17 -1.15 14.31
C LYS A 93 2.19 -1.59 12.85
N VAL A 94 1.72 -0.75 11.97
CA VAL A 94 1.81 -0.95 10.51
C VAL A 94 2.37 0.30 9.85
N THR A 95 3.40 0.09 9.01
CA THR A 95 3.89 1.15 8.11
C THR A 95 3.12 1.09 6.80
N VAL A 96 2.41 2.16 6.49
CA VAL A 96 1.62 2.29 5.26
C VAL A 96 2.37 3.22 4.31
N PRO A 97 2.80 2.73 3.13
CA PRO A 97 3.54 3.55 2.19
C PRO A 97 2.67 4.66 1.58
N ALA A 98 3.33 5.73 1.12
CA ALA A 98 2.67 6.88 0.50
C ALA A 98 1.89 6.56 -0.78
N SER A 99 2.18 5.42 -1.39
CA SER A 99 1.48 4.88 -2.56
C SER A 99 0.03 4.48 -2.26
N VAL A 100 -0.28 4.13 -1.01
CA VAL A 100 -1.62 3.73 -0.61
C VAL A 100 -2.52 4.96 -0.58
N THR A 101 -3.49 4.97 -1.50
CA THR A 101 -4.47 6.07 -1.65
C THR A 101 -5.83 5.73 -1.04
N LYS A 102 -6.08 4.45 -0.76
CA LYS A 102 -7.33 3.97 -0.18
C LYS A 102 -7.08 2.92 0.88
N ILE A 103 -7.65 3.14 2.06
CA ILE A 103 -7.71 2.17 3.16
C ILE A 103 -9.19 1.92 3.45
N GLY A 104 -9.59 0.66 3.46
CA GLY A 104 -10.97 0.24 3.63
C GLY A 104 -11.48 0.40 5.06
N GLU A 105 -12.78 0.11 5.23
CA GLU A 105 -13.42 0.15 6.55
C GLU A 105 -12.75 -0.84 7.49
N LYS A 106 -12.41 -0.39 8.71
CA LYS A 106 -11.79 -1.22 9.77
C LYS A 106 -10.63 -2.11 9.28
N ALA A 107 -9.92 -1.63 8.26
CA ALA A 107 -8.84 -2.38 7.62
C ALA A 107 -7.66 -2.64 8.55
N LEU A 108 -7.35 -1.70 9.42
CA LEU A 108 -6.17 -1.71 10.30
C LEU A 108 -6.58 -1.40 11.75
N GLY A 109 -5.97 -2.09 12.72
CA GLY A 109 -6.11 -1.78 14.13
C GLY A 109 -7.45 -2.20 14.77
N TYR A 110 -8.14 -3.16 14.19
CA TYR A 110 -9.38 -3.67 14.73
C TYR A 110 -9.31 -5.15 15.08
N LEU A 111 -9.98 -5.52 16.15
CA LEU A 111 -10.18 -6.88 16.64
C LEU A 111 -11.67 -7.25 16.55
N THR A 112 -11.98 -8.53 16.64
CA THR A 112 -13.36 -9.04 16.71
C THR A 112 -13.58 -9.88 17.95
N SER A 113 -14.78 -9.85 18.51
CA SER A 113 -15.19 -10.71 19.62
C SER A 113 -15.64 -12.10 19.13
N GLY A 114 -14.80 -12.78 18.30
CA GLY A 114 -15.12 -14.06 17.67
C GLY A 114 -15.80 -13.92 16.31
N LYS A 115 -16.10 -15.06 15.66
CA LYS A 115 -16.70 -15.10 14.32
C LYS A 115 -18.06 -14.37 14.29
N GLY A 116 -18.10 -13.27 13.52
CA GLY A 116 -19.31 -12.45 13.36
C GLY A 116 -19.57 -11.45 14.50
N GLY A 117 -18.63 -11.29 15.44
CA GLY A 117 -18.72 -10.30 16.52
C GLY A 117 -18.49 -8.87 16.07
N GLN A 118 -18.87 -7.91 16.91
CA GLN A 118 -18.56 -6.50 16.67
C GLN A 118 -17.05 -6.28 16.66
N ALA A 119 -16.58 -5.48 15.69
CA ALA A 119 -15.18 -5.04 15.66
C ALA A 119 -14.97 -3.93 16.69
N TYR A 120 -13.89 -4.04 17.46
CA TYR A 120 -13.44 -3.03 18.42
C TYR A 120 -11.97 -2.67 18.17
N LYS A 121 -11.54 -1.50 18.65
CA LYS A 121 -10.19 -1.00 18.38
C LYS A 121 -9.15 -1.78 19.21
N LEU A 122 -8.01 -2.07 18.58
CA LEU A 122 -6.82 -2.52 19.29
C LEU A 122 -6.20 -1.32 20.00
N GLU A 123 -6.15 -1.36 21.32
CA GLU A 123 -5.60 -0.29 22.12
C GLU A 123 -4.10 -0.10 21.86
N GLY A 124 -3.67 1.15 21.75
CA GLY A 124 -2.26 1.49 21.49
C GLY A 124 -1.79 1.25 20.05
N PHE A 125 -2.66 0.81 19.14
CA PHE A 125 -2.30 0.59 17.74
C PHE A 125 -1.75 1.86 17.09
N THR A 126 -0.64 1.71 16.36
CA THR A 126 0.05 2.83 15.72
C THR A 126 0.12 2.63 14.20
N ILE A 127 -0.28 3.64 13.47
CA ILE A 127 -0.10 3.69 12.01
C ILE A 127 1.07 4.62 11.71
N ARG A 128 2.06 4.09 11.01
CA ARG A 128 3.20 4.87 10.52
C ARG A 128 3.00 5.19 9.06
N GLY A 129 3.07 6.46 8.68
CA GLY A 129 2.79 6.89 7.32
C GLY A 129 3.42 8.24 6.98
N VAL A 130 3.28 8.66 5.73
CA VAL A 130 3.69 10.00 5.31
C VAL A 130 2.63 11.01 5.73
N ALA A 131 3.05 12.18 6.22
CA ALA A 131 2.13 13.27 6.54
C ALA A 131 1.29 13.66 5.30
N GLY A 132 0.00 13.92 5.49
CA GLY A 132 -0.96 14.21 4.42
C GLY A 132 -1.45 12.99 3.63
N SER A 133 -0.96 11.78 3.94
CA SER A 133 -1.35 10.56 3.23
C SER A 133 -2.70 9.99 3.68
N ALA A 134 -3.18 8.98 2.94
CA ALA A 134 -4.36 8.20 3.34
C ALA A 134 -4.18 7.51 4.71
N ALA A 135 -2.94 7.18 5.08
CA ALA A 135 -2.61 6.61 6.38
C ALA A 135 -2.89 7.57 7.53
N GLU A 136 -2.47 8.84 7.41
CA GLU A 136 -2.77 9.86 8.42
C GLU A 136 -4.27 10.12 8.52
N LYS A 137 -4.94 10.25 7.38
CA LYS A 137 -6.39 10.44 7.34
C LYS A 137 -7.12 9.30 8.04
N TYR A 138 -6.78 8.06 7.72
CA TYR A 138 -7.37 6.87 8.33
C TYR A 138 -7.11 6.83 9.85
N ALA A 139 -5.87 7.10 10.28
CA ALA A 139 -5.53 7.14 11.70
C ALA A 139 -6.37 8.17 12.44
N LYS A 140 -6.51 9.38 11.90
CA LYS A 140 -7.30 10.48 12.48
C LYS A 140 -8.79 10.17 12.55
N GLU A 141 -9.37 9.64 11.46
CA GLU A 141 -10.79 9.28 11.40
C GLU A 141 -11.15 8.14 12.35
N ASN A 142 -10.20 7.25 12.64
CA ASN A 142 -10.38 6.13 13.55
C ASN A 142 -9.73 6.34 14.93
N GLU A 143 -9.18 7.54 15.22
CA GLU A 143 -8.54 7.88 16.49
C GLU A 143 -7.42 6.91 16.91
N PHE A 144 -6.62 6.45 15.96
CA PHE A 144 -5.41 5.68 16.19
C PHE A 144 -4.20 6.60 16.32
N ASN A 145 -3.15 6.09 16.98
CA ASN A 145 -1.86 6.78 17.00
C ASN A 145 -1.30 6.89 15.58
N PHE A 146 -0.78 8.07 15.25
CA PHE A 146 -0.09 8.29 13.98
C PHE A 146 1.36 8.70 14.20
N GLU A 147 2.28 8.01 13.53
CA GLU A 147 3.70 8.33 13.50
C GLU A 147 4.09 8.73 12.08
N ALA A 148 4.40 10.00 11.89
CA ALA A 148 4.84 10.49 10.58
C ALA A 148 6.28 10.03 10.29
N TYR A 149 6.54 9.63 9.04
CA TYR A 149 7.89 9.43 8.54
C TYR A 149 8.07 10.08 7.17
N THR A 150 9.30 10.45 6.87
CA THR A 150 9.68 10.90 5.53
C THR A 150 10.33 9.72 4.81
N PRO A 151 9.75 9.22 3.71
CA PRO A 151 10.36 8.13 2.95
C PRO A 151 11.70 8.58 2.37
N GLU A 152 12.67 7.68 2.41
CA GLU A 152 13.92 7.90 1.68
C GLU A 152 13.65 7.81 0.18
N TYR A 153 13.83 8.91 -0.51
CA TYR A 153 13.81 8.97 -1.97
C TYR A 153 14.85 9.95 -2.47
N ILE A 154 15.37 9.68 -3.65
CA ILE A 154 16.26 10.60 -4.33
C ILE A 154 15.37 11.55 -5.15
N ARG A 155 15.57 12.84 -4.96
CA ARG A 155 14.80 13.84 -5.71
C ARG A 155 15.10 13.71 -7.20
N GLY A 156 14.08 13.63 -8.02
CA GLY A 156 14.19 13.40 -9.46
C GLY A 156 14.28 11.94 -9.89
N ASP A 157 14.52 11.01 -8.97
CA ASP A 157 14.52 9.56 -9.21
C ASP A 157 13.10 9.02 -9.06
N VAL A 158 12.37 9.08 -10.15
CA VAL A 158 10.91 8.77 -10.17
C VAL A 158 10.65 7.28 -10.34
N ASP A 159 11.58 6.54 -10.94
CA ASP A 159 11.46 5.09 -11.13
C ASP A 159 12.13 4.28 -10.00
N ALA A 160 12.79 4.97 -9.05
CA ALA A 160 13.45 4.42 -7.88
C ALA A 160 14.61 3.45 -8.21
N ASP A 161 15.32 3.70 -9.32
CA ASP A 161 16.52 2.93 -9.70
C ASP A 161 17.81 3.46 -9.05
N ARG A 162 17.69 4.49 -8.20
CA ARG A 162 18.73 5.24 -7.49
C ARG A 162 19.59 6.14 -8.39
N LYS A 163 19.09 6.48 -9.57
CA LYS A 163 19.72 7.41 -10.50
C LYS A 163 18.69 8.38 -11.03
N VAL A 164 19.10 9.61 -11.29
CA VAL A 164 18.25 10.55 -12.01
C VAL A 164 18.63 10.55 -13.49
N SER A 165 17.78 10.03 -14.33
CA SER A 165 18.04 9.69 -15.72
C SER A 165 16.93 10.16 -16.67
N ILE A 166 17.07 9.84 -17.94
CA ILE A 166 16.01 10.08 -18.93
C ILE A 166 14.77 9.19 -18.68
N GLY A 167 14.90 8.10 -17.92
CA GLY A 167 13.80 7.27 -17.46
C GLY A 167 12.81 8.08 -16.64
N ASP A 168 13.32 8.84 -15.68
CA ASP A 168 12.55 9.68 -14.77
C ASP A 168 11.86 10.85 -15.50
N VAL A 169 12.57 11.48 -16.43
CA VAL A 169 12.00 12.50 -17.30
C VAL A 169 10.80 11.94 -18.07
N ARG A 170 10.95 10.74 -18.63
CA ARG A 170 9.88 10.07 -19.39
C ARG A 170 8.69 9.71 -18.48
N MET A 171 8.97 9.22 -17.28
CA MET A 171 7.92 8.85 -16.31
C MET A 171 7.15 10.08 -15.85
N THR A 172 7.85 11.15 -15.48
CA THR A 172 7.25 12.43 -15.11
C THR A 172 6.39 13.00 -16.25
N LEU A 173 6.92 13.01 -17.49
CA LEU A 173 6.18 13.47 -18.66
C LEU A 173 4.88 12.67 -18.90
N ARG A 174 4.94 11.34 -18.76
CA ARG A 174 3.75 10.49 -18.92
C ARG A 174 2.69 10.79 -17.86
N SER A 175 3.10 11.12 -16.63
CA SER A 175 2.19 11.52 -15.57
C SER A 175 1.53 12.87 -15.88
N ILE A 176 2.30 13.87 -16.27
CA ILE A 176 1.78 15.20 -16.66
C ILE A 176 0.77 15.08 -17.82
N CYS A 177 1.08 14.23 -18.79
CA CYS A 177 0.18 13.93 -19.92
C CYS A 177 -1.00 13.01 -19.56
N LYS A 178 -1.20 12.67 -18.28
CA LYS A 178 -2.24 11.75 -17.78
C LYS A 178 -2.23 10.36 -18.45
N LYS A 179 -1.05 9.92 -18.93
CA LYS A 179 -0.82 8.60 -19.54
C LYS A 179 -0.30 7.56 -18.55
N ALA A 180 0.06 7.96 -17.34
CA ALA A 180 0.46 7.12 -16.24
C ALA A 180 0.16 7.83 -14.92
N GLU A 181 -0.15 7.08 -13.88
CA GLU A 181 -0.26 7.59 -12.52
C GLU A 181 1.01 7.29 -11.75
N LEU A 182 1.53 8.29 -11.05
CA LEU A 182 2.62 8.12 -10.09
C LEU A 182 2.04 7.71 -8.73
N ASN A 183 2.71 6.80 -8.04
CA ASN A 183 2.41 6.52 -6.64
C ASN A 183 2.88 7.68 -5.73
N GLY A 184 2.60 7.59 -4.42
CA GLY A 184 2.92 8.67 -3.49
C GLY A 184 4.41 9.02 -3.44
N THR A 185 5.30 8.01 -3.35
CA THR A 185 6.76 8.23 -3.31
C THR A 185 7.27 8.76 -4.64
N GLN A 186 6.77 8.27 -5.75
CA GLN A 186 7.10 8.77 -7.09
C GLN A 186 6.69 10.24 -7.29
N LYS A 187 5.52 10.64 -6.75
CA LYS A 187 5.09 12.05 -6.76
C LYS A 187 6.04 12.92 -5.96
N LEU A 188 6.46 12.46 -4.77
CA LEU A 188 7.44 13.18 -3.95
C LEU A 188 8.80 13.30 -4.65
N ALA A 189 9.23 12.26 -5.36
CA ALA A 189 10.46 12.29 -6.13
C ALA A 189 10.35 13.21 -7.36
N ALA A 190 9.21 13.22 -8.02
CA ALA A 190 8.94 14.02 -9.22
C ALA A 190 8.72 15.52 -8.92
N ASP A 191 8.13 15.85 -7.76
CA ASP A 191 7.93 17.24 -7.28
C ASP A 191 9.27 17.82 -6.78
N VAL A 192 10.12 18.19 -7.72
CA VAL A 192 11.46 18.72 -7.42
C VAL A 192 11.45 20.21 -7.04
N GLU A 193 10.36 20.92 -7.33
CA GLU A 193 10.14 22.31 -6.91
C GLU A 193 9.51 22.38 -5.50
N LYS A 194 8.97 21.27 -4.97
CA LYS A 194 8.31 21.16 -3.66
C LYS A 194 7.08 22.06 -3.50
N ASP A 195 6.35 22.28 -4.58
CA ASP A 195 5.11 23.06 -4.55
C ASP A 195 3.85 22.20 -4.35
N GLY A 196 4.01 20.88 -4.20
CA GLY A 196 2.95 19.91 -3.97
C GLY A 196 2.28 19.41 -5.25
N THR A 197 2.74 19.87 -6.41
CA THR A 197 2.22 19.46 -7.72
C THR A 197 3.33 18.93 -8.61
N VAL A 198 3.02 17.94 -9.44
CA VAL A 198 3.96 17.45 -10.45
C VAL A 198 3.55 18.03 -11.80
N ASP A 199 4.29 19.01 -12.25
CA ASP A 199 3.97 19.75 -13.47
C ASP A 199 5.20 19.92 -14.42
N ILE A 200 5.03 20.78 -15.42
CA ILE A 200 6.06 21.02 -16.45
C ILE A 200 7.33 21.69 -15.87
N LYS A 201 7.24 22.37 -14.73
CA LYS A 201 8.39 23.01 -14.09
C LYS A 201 9.33 21.95 -13.52
N ASP A 202 8.76 20.96 -12.83
CA ASP A 202 9.51 19.81 -12.31
C ASP A 202 10.17 19.03 -13.42
N LEU A 203 9.40 18.69 -14.46
CA LEU A 203 9.93 18.01 -15.63
C LEU A 203 11.12 18.75 -16.26
N ARG A 204 11.00 20.07 -16.41
CA ARG A 204 12.06 20.90 -16.96
C ARG A 204 13.31 20.88 -16.08
N LYS A 205 13.12 20.88 -14.76
CA LYS A 205 14.24 20.88 -13.81
C LYS A 205 14.95 19.53 -13.82
N ILE A 206 14.21 18.42 -13.78
CA ILE A 206 14.78 17.07 -13.90
C ILE A 206 15.54 16.93 -15.23
N LEU A 207 14.95 17.37 -16.34
CA LEU A 207 15.60 17.32 -17.64
C LEU A 207 16.90 18.16 -17.69
N ARG A 208 16.92 19.35 -17.09
CA ARG A 208 18.12 20.19 -17.00
C ARG A 208 19.23 19.52 -16.18
N TYR A 209 18.87 18.83 -15.10
CA TYR A 209 19.81 18.04 -14.30
C TYR A 209 20.39 16.90 -15.13
N VAL A 210 19.55 16.09 -15.77
CA VAL A 210 19.97 14.97 -16.63
C VAL A 210 20.88 15.42 -17.78
N CYS A 211 20.63 16.63 -18.31
CA CYS A 211 21.46 17.22 -19.36
C CYS A 211 22.73 17.95 -18.84
N GLY A 212 23.01 17.88 -17.53
CA GLY A 212 24.16 18.56 -16.93
C GLY A 212 24.11 20.09 -16.99
N LYS A 213 22.88 20.65 -17.05
CA LYS A 213 22.68 22.13 -17.09
C LYS A 213 22.51 22.72 -15.68
N ILE A 214 22.30 21.91 -14.68
CA ILE A 214 22.27 22.24 -13.25
C ILE A 214 22.92 21.11 -12.47
N GLU A 215 23.51 21.41 -11.32
CA GLU A 215 24.25 20.45 -10.50
C GLU A 215 23.37 19.72 -9.49
N TYR A 216 22.21 20.27 -9.14
CA TYR A 216 21.29 19.68 -8.15
C TYR A 216 19.83 20.03 -8.44
N LEU A 217 18.95 19.17 -7.91
CA LEU A 217 17.48 19.26 -8.00
C LEU A 217 16.85 19.90 -6.76
#